data_75a5ebcfbd6140341d8f8176769e646a
#
_entry.id   75a5ebcfbd6140341d8f8176769e646a
#
_cell.length_a   1.000
_cell.length_b   1.000
_cell.length_c   1.000
_cell.angle_alpha   90.00
_cell.angle_beta   90.00
_cell.angle_gamma   90.00
#
_symmetry.space_group_name_H-M   'P 1'
#
loop_
_entity.id
_entity.type
_entity.pdbx_description
1 polymer ?
#
loop_
_entity_poly.entity_id
_entity_poly.type
_entity_poly.pdbx_seq_one_letter_code
_entity_poly.pdbx_strand_id
1 'polypeptide(L)'
;VELFHAGRMPLAEFACSKRDRDVLVRLIVKKHEGHCVYQSHRNSKTDFPVLTCAVRVENGRGCAVLGARPAKAARVELSERLSEKLSAGSASAEELREAAFKISDQFTYGSNMRGSAKYRHHLGQVLLRRCMEEIQKKEEQK
;
A
#
# COMPACT_ATOMS: atom_id res chain seq x y z
N VAL A 1 5.41 16.69 -4.42
CA VAL A 1 6.78 17.14 -4.13
C VAL A 1 7.00 18.53 -4.65
N GLU A 2 8.00 19.23 -4.13
CA GLU A 2 8.46 20.52 -4.64
C GLU A 2 9.96 20.43 -4.87
N LEU A 3 10.37 20.72 -6.10
CA LEU A 3 11.75 20.76 -6.56
C LEU A 3 12.22 22.20 -6.68
N PHE A 4 13.52 22.43 -6.61
CA PHE A 4 14.08 23.80 -6.64
C PHE A 4 13.87 24.49 -7.98
N HIS A 5 14.17 23.82 -9.08
CA HIS A 5 14.00 24.38 -10.43
C HIS A 5 12.64 24.03 -11.05
N ALA A 6 12.21 22.76 -10.98
CA ALA A 6 10.98 22.31 -11.62
C ALA A 6 9.70 22.67 -10.85
N GLY A 7 9.81 23.16 -9.59
CA GLY A 7 8.65 23.55 -8.80
C GLY A 7 7.82 22.35 -8.30
N ARG A 8 6.50 22.53 -8.21
CA ARG A 8 5.59 21.51 -7.65
C ARG A 8 5.12 20.55 -8.72
N MET A 9 5.19 19.24 -8.39
CA MET A 9 4.64 18.17 -9.22
C MET A 9 4.05 17.04 -8.35
N PRO A 10 3.13 16.22 -8.89
CA PRO A 10 2.62 15.03 -8.21
C PRO A 10 3.72 14.04 -7.87
N LEU A 11 3.60 13.34 -6.72
CA LEU A 11 4.57 12.32 -6.32
C LEU A 11 4.66 11.18 -7.34
N ALA A 12 3.55 10.81 -7.97
CA ALA A 12 3.52 9.75 -8.99
C ALA A 12 4.38 10.12 -10.21
N GLU A 13 4.32 11.37 -10.67
CA GLU A 13 5.13 11.90 -11.75
C GLU A 13 6.60 11.94 -11.35
N PHE A 14 6.91 12.50 -10.18
CA PHE A 14 8.28 12.52 -9.64
C PHE A 14 8.89 11.12 -9.53
N ALA A 15 8.12 10.13 -9.06
CA ALA A 15 8.60 8.76 -8.92
C ALA A 15 8.93 8.07 -10.26
N CYS A 16 8.34 8.54 -11.36
CA CYS A 16 8.56 8.04 -12.72
C CYS A 16 9.54 8.90 -13.52
N SER A 17 9.86 10.11 -13.06
CA SER A 17 10.81 11.00 -13.73
C SER A 17 12.23 10.44 -13.71
N LYS A 18 13.02 10.79 -14.71
CA LYS A 18 14.46 10.55 -14.68
C LYS A 18 15.09 11.41 -13.59
N ARG A 19 16.06 10.85 -12.87
CA ARG A 19 16.87 11.63 -11.93
C ARG A 19 17.66 12.67 -12.73
N ASP A 20 17.51 13.91 -12.33
CA ASP A 20 18.28 15.04 -12.82
C ASP A 20 19.12 15.65 -11.69
N ARG A 21 19.64 16.83 -11.90
CA ARG A 21 20.43 17.60 -10.92
C ARG A 21 19.58 18.55 -10.09
N ASP A 22 18.23 18.41 -10.12
CA ASP A 22 17.37 19.25 -9.32
C ASP A 22 17.34 18.80 -7.85
N VAL A 23 17.07 19.71 -6.95
CA VAL A 23 17.06 19.46 -5.50
C VAL A 23 15.63 19.31 -5.03
N LEU A 24 15.35 18.21 -4.32
CA LEU A 24 14.08 18.03 -3.62
C LEU A 24 14.03 18.98 -2.42
N VAL A 25 13.19 20.01 -2.48
CA VAL A 25 13.05 21.03 -1.44
C VAL A 25 12.15 20.54 -0.32
N ARG A 26 10.97 19.97 -0.67
CA ARG A 26 10.02 19.46 0.33
C ARG A 26 9.08 18.40 -0.21
N LEU A 27 8.57 17.60 0.72
CA LEU A 27 7.42 16.72 0.51
C LEU A 27 6.17 17.39 1.08
N ILE A 28 5.11 17.43 0.28
CA ILE A 28 3.82 18.00 0.67
C ILE A 28 2.83 16.85 0.84
N VAL A 29 2.45 16.57 2.08
CA VAL A 29 1.45 15.54 2.39
C VAL A 29 0.11 16.23 2.66
N LYS A 30 -0.88 15.93 1.82
CA LYS A 30 -2.26 16.39 2.04
C LYS A 30 -2.88 15.56 3.17
N LYS A 31 -3.50 16.22 4.14
CA LYS A 31 -4.31 15.54 5.16
C LYS A 31 -5.60 15.02 4.51
N HIS A 32 -6.02 13.85 4.91
CA HIS A 32 -7.23 13.19 4.45
C HIS A 32 -7.99 12.63 5.64
N GLU A 33 -9.31 12.50 5.52
CA GLU A 33 -10.20 11.98 6.58
C GLU A 33 -10.35 10.45 6.53
N GLY A 34 -9.91 9.81 5.47
CA GLY A 34 -10.02 8.36 5.27
C GLY A 34 -9.10 7.54 6.18
N HIS A 35 -9.44 6.26 6.33
CA HIS A 35 -8.62 5.32 7.06
C HIS A 35 -7.46 4.81 6.22
N CYS A 36 -6.28 4.82 6.80
CA CYS A 36 -5.08 4.22 6.21
C CYS A 36 -4.39 3.32 7.24
N VAL A 37 -4.09 2.11 6.84
CA VAL A 37 -3.31 1.15 7.64
C VAL A 37 -2.05 0.79 6.88
N TYR A 38 -0.93 0.82 7.58
CA TYR A 38 0.38 0.42 7.07
C TYR A 38 0.97 -0.68 7.92
N GLN A 39 1.41 -1.74 7.28
CA GLN A 39 2.15 -2.84 7.91
C GLN A 39 3.42 -3.16 7.13
N SER A 40 4.43 -3.65 7.85
CA SER A 40 5.67 -4.13 7.23
C SER A 40 6.14 -5.41 7.90
N HIS A 41 6.69 -6.32 7.10
CA HIS A 41 7.36 -7.51 7.61
C HIS A 41 8.87 -7.37 7.43
N ARG A 42 9.63 -7.66 8.48
CA ARG A 42 11.10 -7.60 8.54
C ARG A 42 11.64 -8.88 9.15
N ASN A 43 12.81 -9.32 8.72
CA ASN A 43 13.49 -10.47 9.32
C ASN A 43 14.03 -10.16 10.73
N SER A 44 14.48 -8.92 10.92
CA SER A 44 14.88 -8.40 12.24
C SER A 44 14.38 -6.96 12.41
N LYS A 45 14.31 -6.48 13.65
CA LYS A 45 13.76 -5.16 14.01
C LYS A 45 14.44 -3.99 13.28
N THR A 46 15.74 -4.10 13.02
CA THR A 46 16.56 -3.04 12.42
C THR A 46 16.79 -3.20 10.92
N ASP A 47 16.36 -4.33 10.32
CA ASP A 47 16.58 -4.59 8.90
C ASP A 47 15.58 -3.84 8.01
N PHE A 48 15.91 -3.74 6.72
CA PHE A 48 14.95 -3.30 5.70
C PHE A 48 13.79 -4.30 5.59
N PRO A 49 12.59 -3.85 5.25
CA PRO A 49 11.46 -4.75 5.14
C PRO A 49 11.63 -5.75 4.00
N VAL A 50 11.14 -6.96 4.23
CA VAL A 50 10.94 -7.99 3.19
C VAL A 50 9.82 -7.57 2.26
N LEU A 51 8.74 -7.03 2.85
CA LEU A 51 7.59 -6.47 2.15
C LEU A 51 6.91 -5.42 3.03
N THR A 52 6.37 -4.38 2.39
CA THR A 52 5.51 -3.38 3.03
C THR A 52 4.14 -3.37 2.35
N CYS A 53 3.11 -3.11 3.13
CA CYS A 53 1.74 -3.03 2.66
C CYS A 53 1.06 -1.81 3.28
N ALA A 54 0.32 -1.07 2.46
CA ALA A 54 -0.61 -0.07 2.93
C ALA A 54 -1.96 -0.27 2.23
N VAL A 55 -3.03 -0.14 2.99
CA VAL A 55 -4.40 -0.09 2.45
C VAL A 55 -5.04 1.19 2.95
N ARG A 56 -5.70 1.91 2.04
CA ARG A 56 -6.43 3.13 2.35
C ARG A 56 -7.83 3.04 1.79
N VAL A 57 -8.79 3.51 2.56
CA VAL A 57 -10.18 3.68 2.13
C VAL A 57 -10.66 5.07 2.54
N GLU A 58 -11.32 5.76 1.60
CA GLU A 58 -11.88 7.10 1.79
C GLU A 58 -13.05 7.30 0.83
N ASN A 59 -14.19 7.75 1.36
CA ASN A 59 -15.39 8.08 0.57
C ASN A 59 -15.81 6.96 -0.43
N GLY A 60 -15.82 5.69 0.03
CA GLY A 60 -16.19 4.54 -0.80
C GLY A 60 -15.14 4.14 -1.86
N ARG A 61 -13.98 4.79 -1.88
CA ARG A 61 -12.86 4.43 -2.76
C ARG A 61 -11.68 3.93 -1.95
N GLY A 62 -11.01 2.92 -2.44
CA GLY A 62 -9.87 2.36 -1.76
C GLY A 62 -8.73 1.99 -2.69
N CYS A 63 -7.53 1.90 -2.12
CA CYS A 63 -6.36 1.40 -2.82
C CYS A 63 -5.45 0.61 -1.89
N ALA A 64 -4.72 -0.32 -2.48
CA ALA A 64 -3.65 -1.07 -1.84
C ALA A 64 -2.30 -0.70 -2.47
N VAL A 65 -1.28 -0.60 -1.64
CA VAL A 65 0.09 -0.32 -2.08
C VAL A 65 1.04 -1.36 -1.49
N LEU A 66 1.84 -2.00 -2.32
CA LEU A 66 2.92 -2.88 -1.88
C LEU A 66 4.28 -2.30 -2.26
N GLY A 67 5.17 -2.23 -1.29
CA GLY A 67 6.55 -1.79 -1.44
C GLY A 67 7.56 -2.86 -0.98
N ALA A 68 8.84 -2.58 -1.09
CA ALA A 68 9.93 -3.52 -0.79
C ALA A 68 9.85 -4.86 -1.56
N ARG A 69 9.25 -4.86 -2.73
CA ARG A 69 9.02 -6.03 -3.58
C ARG A 69 10.10 -6.30 -4.64
N PRO A 70 11.37 -6.03 -4.39
CA PRO A 70 12.52 -5.61 -5.23
C PRO A 70 12.16 -4.90 -6.53
N ALA A 71 11.30 -3.89 -6.38
CA ALA A 71 10.90 -2.93 -7.41
C ALA A 71 10.32 -1.69 -6.73
N LYS A 72 10.00 -0.64 -7.48
CA LYS A 72 9.25 0.52 -6.97
C LYS A 72 7.94 0.06 -6.32
N ALA A 73 7.47 0.78 -5.30
CA ALA A 73 6.15 0.56 -4.75
C ALA A 73 5.10 0.66 -5.86
N ALA A 74 4.16 -0.26 -5.85
CA ALA A 74 3.06 -0.29 -6.80
C ALA A 74 1.73 -0.12 -6.08
N ARG A 75 0.78 0.48 -6.77
CA ARG A 75 -0.57 0.74 -6.29
C ARG A 75 -1.57 -0.01 -7.16
N VAL A 76 -2.61 -0.54 -6.52
CA VAL A 76 -3.77 -1.17 -7.13
C VAL A 76 -5.02 -0.56 -6.51
N GLU A 77 -6.01 -0.24 -7.31
CA GLU A 77 -7.32 0.24 -6.83
C GLU A 77 -8.13 -0.95 -6.33
N LEU A 78 -8.84 -0.76 -5.24
CA LEU A 78 -9.82 -1.72 -4.74
C LEU A 78 -11.13 -1.58 -5.55
N SER A 79 -11.88 -2.67 -5.69
CA SER A 79 -13.23 -2.58 -6.27
C SER A 79 -14.12 -1.68 -5.39
N GLU A 80 -15.08 -1.00 -6.01
CA GLU A 80 -16.06 -0.14 -5.31
C GLU A 80 -16.76 -0.94 -4.21
N ARG A 81 -17.29 -2.12 -4.55
CA ARG A 81 -17.94 -3.01 -3.58
C ARG A 81 -17.09 -3.34 -2.35
N LEU A 82 -15.79 -3.63 -2.54
CA LEU A 82 -14.89 -3.91 -1.42
C LEU A 82 -14.62 -2.64 -0.60
N SER A 83 -14.43 -1.50 -1.27
CA SER A 83 -14.18 -0.21 -0.62
C SER A 83 -15.37 0.23 0.23
N GLU A 84 -16.59 0.06 -0.26
CA GLU A 84 -17.83 0.33 0.47
C GLU A 84 -17.96 -0.57 1.69
N LYS A 85 -17.74 -1.88 1.53
CA LYS A 85 -17.80 -2.84 2.63
C LYS A 85 -16.76 -2.55 3.71
N LEU A 86 -15.54 -2.18 3.32
CA LEU A 86 -14.49 -1.77 4.26
C LEU A 86 -14.86 -0.49 5.01
N SER A 87 -15.45 0.49 4.31
CA SER A 87 -15.94 1.73 4.91
C SER A 87 -17.14 1.52 5.86
N ALA A 88 -17.93 0.49 5.62
CA ALA A 88 -19.09 0.13 6.44
C ALA A 88 -18.76 -0.90 7.55
N GLY A 89 -17.54 -1.42 7.61
CA GLY A 89 -17.16 -2.48 8.54
C GLY A 89 -17.89 -3.81 8.31
N SER A 90 -18.41 -4.07 7.10
CA SER A 90 -19.38 -5.16 6.83
C SER A 90 -18.81 -6.31 5.99
N ALA A 91 -17.51 -6.31 5.66
CA ALA A 91 -16.91 -7.41 4.91
C ALA A 91 -16.66 -8.62 5.82
N SER A 92 -17.04 -9.81 5.38
CA SER A 92 -16.76 -11.04 6.12
C SER A 92 -15.27 -11.42 6.05
N ALA A 93 -14.80 -12.23 7.00
CA ALA A 93 -13.42 -12.71 7.02
C ALA A 93 -13.05 -13.46 5.73
N GLU A 94 -13.99 -14.21 5.16
CA GLU A 94 -13.75 -14.95 3.90
C GLU A 94 -13.66 -13.99 2.72
N GLU A 95 -14.52 -12.97 2.64
CA GLU A 95 -14.45 -11.93 1.61
C GLU A 95 -13.10 -11.18 1.66
N LEU A 96 -12.60 -10.86 2.85
CA LEU A 96 -11.30 -10.21 3.02
C LEU A 96 -10.15 -11.11 2.57
N ARG A 97 -10.24 -12.40 2.85
CA ARG A 97 -9.25 -13.39 2.43
C ARG A 97 -9.22 -13.53 0.90
N GLU A 98 -10.39 -13.68 0.26
CA GLU A 98 -10.49 -13.76 -1.20
C GLU A 98 -10.01 -12.46 -1.88
N ALA A 99 -10.40 -11.30 -1.33
CA ALA A 99 -9.96 -10.01 -1.83
C ALA A 99 -8.44 -9.86 -1.74
N ALA A 100 -7.83 -10.23 -0.60
CA ALA A 100 -6.39 -10.18 -0.42
C ALA A 100 -5.65 -11.05 -1.44
N PHE A 101 -6.18 -12.23 -1.74
CA PHE A 101 -5.64 -13.11 -2.78
C PHE A 101 -5.70 -12.44 -4.17
N LYS A 102 -6.88 -12.01 -4.59
CA LYS A 102 -7.11 -11.37 -5.90
C LYS A 102 -6.30 -10.08 -6.09
N ILE A 103 -6.16 -9.28 -5.02
CA ILE A 103 -5.37 -8.04 -5.04
C ILE A 103 -3.87 -8.38 -5.12
N SER A 104 -3.40 -9.37 -4.35
CA SER A 104 -2.00 -9.78 -4.37
C SER A 104 -1.54 -10.25 -5.75
N ASP A 105 -2.41 -10.94 -6.49
CA ASP A 105 -2.12 -11.42 -7.85
C ASP A 105 -1.91 -10.31 -8.89
N GLN A 106 -2.35 -9.10 -8.59
CA GLN A 106 -2.15 -7.94 -9.47
C GLN A 106 -0.76 -7.30 -9.32
N PHE A 107 0.01 -7.73 -8.32
CA PHE A 107 1.37 -7.23 -8.10
C PHE A 107 2.42 -8.19 -8.63
N THR A 108 3.50 -7.65 -9.16
CA THR A 108 4.71 -8.41 -9.47
C THR A 108 5.66 -8.42 -8.29
N TYR A 109 6.32 -9.52 -8.05
CA TYR A 109 7.25 -9.69 -6.93
C TYR A 109 8.62 -10.12 -7.44
N GLY A 110 9.68 -9.52 -6.90
CA GLY A 110 11.05 -9.91 -7.16
C GLY A 110 11.64 -10.76 -6.02
N SER A 111 12.78 -11.37 -6.31
CA SER A 111 13.59 -12.11 -5.32
C SER A 111 14.87 -11.35 -5.00
N ASN A 112 15.33 -11.44 -3.76
CA ASN A 112 16.65 -11.00 -3.33
C ASN A 112 17.06 -11.77 -2.06
N MET A 113 18.20 -11.37 -1.43
CA MET A 113 18.70 -12.00 -0.22
C MET A 113 17.72 -12.04 0.96
N ARG A 114 16.68 -11.14 0.99
CA ARG A 114 15.69 -11.06 2.07
C ARG A 114 14.50 -11.99 1.90
N GLY A 115 14.25 -12.47 0.67
CA GLY A 115 13.14 -13.37 0.41
C GLY A 115 12.90 -13.61 -1.08
N SER A 116 12.29 -14.74 -1.39
CA SER A 116 11.89 -15.10 -2.74
C SER A 116 10.62 -14.38 -3.19
N ALA A 117 10.38 -14.28 -4.48
CA ALA A 117 9.15 -13.77 -5.07
C ALA A 117 7.91 -14.54 -4.56
N LYS A 118 8.00 -15.89 -4.49
CA LYS A 118 6.93 -16.76 -3.97
C LYS A 118 6.60 -16.44 -2.51
N TYR A 119 7.62 -16.24 -1.68
CA TYR A 119 7.41 -15.87 -0.28
C TYR A 119 6.76 -14.49 -0.15
N ARG A 120 7.22 -13.51 -0.93
CA ARG A 120 6.62 -12.16 -0.92
C ARG A 120 5.18 -12.14 -1.42
N HIS A 121 4.85 -12.95 -2.41
CA HIS A 121 3.48 -13.11 -2.89
C HIS A 121 2.56 -13.62 -1.76
N HIS A 122 2.96 -14.69 -1.08
CA HIS A 122 2.21 -15.20 0.08
C HIS A 122 2.12 -14.15 1.21
N LEU A 123 3.24 -13.48 1.51
CA LEU A 123 3.28 -12.44 2.53
C LEU A 123 2.37 -11.24 2.15
N GLY A 124 2.28 -10.91 0.86
CA GLY A 124 1.37 -9.88 0.34
C GLY A 124 -0.09 -10.20 0.66
N GLN A 125 -0.52 -11.43 0.45
CA GLN A 125 -1.87 -11.88 0.82
C GLN A 125 -2.15 -11.70 2.31
N VAL A 126 -1.19 -12.08 3.16
CA VAL A 126 -1.33 -11.98 4.63
C VAL A 126 -1.39 -10.52 5.07
N LEU A 127 -0.49 -9.66 4.57
CA LEU A 127 -0.45 -8.26 4.96
C LEU A 127 -1.66 -7.47 4.45
N LEU A 128 -2.10 -7.72 3.21
CA LEU A 128 -3.32 -7.12 2.65
C LEU A 128 -4.53 -7.46 3.51
N ARG A 129 -4.73 -8.73 3.85
CA ARG A 129 -5.82 -9.16 4.71
C ARG A 129 -5.78 -8.45 6.07
N ARG A 130 -4.63 -8.45 6.74
CA ARG A 130 -4.46 -7.81 8.05
C ARG A 130 -4.72 -6.30 8.01
N CYS A 131 -4.27 -5.61 6.94
CA CYS A 131 -4.56 -4.19 6.77
C CYS A 131 -6.07 -3.93 6.62
N MET A 132 -6.77 -4.75 5.84
CA MET A 132 -8.22 -4.63 5.66
C MET A 132 -8.99 -4.95 6.95
N GLU A 133 -8.60 -6.00 7.68
CA GLU A 133 -9.16 -6.34 8.99
C GLU A 133 -8.98 -5.19 10.01
N GLU A 134 -7.82 -4.53 9.99
CA GLU A 134 -7.55 -3.39 10.89
C GLU A 134 -8.36 -2.14 10.51
N ILE A 135 -8.60 -1.90 9.22
CA ILE A 135 -9.49 -0.82 8.77
C ILE A 135 -10.90 -1.02 9.33
N GLN A 136 -11.46 -2.24 9.19
CA GLN A 136 -12.80 -2.55 9.71
C GLN A 136 -12.91 -2.32 11.23
N LYS A 137 -11.93 -2.78 12.01
CA LYS A 137 -11.92 -2.55 13.46
C LYS A 137 -11.92 -1.07 13.86
N LYS A 138 -11.32 -0.21 13.04
CA LYS A 138 -11.32 1.25 13.27
C LYS A 138 -12.67 1.89 12.95
N GLU A 139 -13.41 1.34 12.02
CA GLU A 139 -14.78 1.79 11.72
C GLU A 139 -15.78 1.37 12.81
N GLU A 140 -15.65 0.15 13.35
CA GLU A 140 -16.48 -0.35 14.44
C GLU A 140 -16.32 0.44 15.76
N GLN A 141 -15.22 1.19 15.91
CA GLN A 141 -14.91 1.98 17.12
C GLN A 141 -15.33 3.46 17.03
N LYS A 142 -15.96 3.87 15.93
CA LYS A 142 -16.51 5.22 15.75
C LYS A 142 -17.95 5.30 16.21
#